data_3885ad851c56c22cdebaf8b3a5eae788
#
_entry.id   3885ad851c56c22cdebaf8b3a5eae788
#
_cell.length_a   1.000
_cell.length_b   1.000
_cell.length_c   1.000
_cell.angle_alpha   90.00
_cell.angle_beta   90.00
_cell.angle_gamma   90.00
#
_symmetry.space_group_name_H-M   'P 1'
#
loop_
_entity.id
_entity.type
_entity.pdbx_description
1 polymer ?
#
loop_
_entity_poly.entity_id
_entity_poly.type
_entity_poly.pdbx_seq_one_letter_code
_entity_poly.pdbx_strand_id
1 'polypeptide(L)'
;MHAVRPEFEIRPLIYGLPDYAAENFVRTDLGYNRGRPLFATVGSFERRKGHDIFCKAIRLLPPEVREKASFLFVGQAADKEMMDSVRTLTADYPENVFYCKRLTRDEIKSLMEQCTGLVCASRDDPMPTFVTEGLIFGKPSIVSEHTGTAGLISEGRNGFVYHDDDPQQLAVLLEHAIEHPEELASMRTECRKMYEQYYSKEAFEQTLRAAVEDLTAKK
;
A
#
# COMPACT_ATOMS: atom_id res chain seq x y z
N MET A 1 -9.79 0.79 -22.85
CA MET A 1 -8.59 0.16 -23.43
C MET A 1 -8.36 0.76 -24.81
N HIS A 2 -7.29 1.52 -25.00
CA HIS A 2 -6.88 1.87 -26.37
C HIS A 2 -6.34 0.59 -27.03
N ALA A 3 -6.85 0.26 -28.21
CA ALA A 3 -6.36 -0.88 -28.98
C ALA A 3 -4.86 -0.67 -29.26
N VAL A 4 -4.04 -1.50 -28.65
CA VAL A 4 -2.61 -1.54 -28.93
C VAL A 4 -2.44 -2.05 -30.35
N ARG A 5 -1.71 -1.32 -31.20
CA ARG A 5 -1.41 -1.78 -32.55
C ARG A 5 -0.55 -3.04 -32.45
N PRO A 6 -0.93 -4.16 -33.08
CA PRO A 6 -0.23 -5.44 -32.92
C PRO A 6 1.23 -5.41 -33.38
N GLU A 7 1.63 -4.41 -34.16
CA GLU A 7 2.99 -4.22 -34.65
C GLU A 7 3.96 -3.61 -33.59
N PHE A 8 3.45 -3.16 -32.43
CA PHE A 8 4.29 -2.60 -31.37
C PHE A 8 4.41 -3.56 -30.20
N GLU A 9 5.64 -3.92 -29.85
CA GLU A 9 5.95 -4.63 -28.62
C GLU A 9 5.94 -3.61 -27.45
N ILE A 10 5.03 -3.79 -26.49
CA ILE A 10 4.96 -2.97 -25.28
C ILE A 10 5.60 -3.74 -24.15
N ARG A 11 6.64 -3.16 -23.52
CA ARG A 11 7.29 -3.69 -22.34
C ARG A 11 6.98 -2.81 -21.14
N PRO A 12 6.48 -3.36 -20.03
CA PRO A 12 6.32 -2.59 -18.81
C PRO A 12 7.68 -2.16 -18.26
N LEU A 13 7.82 -0.91 -17.89
CA LEU A 13 8.97 -0.38 -17.20
C LEU A 13 8.52 0.18 -15.84
N ILE A 14 8.86 -0.54 -14.78
CA ILE A 14 8.58 -0.10 -13.42
C ILE A 14 9.68 0.89 -13.01
N TYR A 15 9.30 2.11 -12.62
CA TYR A 15 10.29 3.09 -12.16
C TYR A 15 10.86 2.73 -10.78
N GLY A 16 12.15 2.99 -10.58
CA GLY A 16 12.85 2.71 -9.32
C GLY A 16 12.68 3.82 -8.29
N LEU A 17 12.60 3.43 -7.02
CA LEU A 17 12.68 4.33 -5.88
C LEU A 17 14.03 4.16 -5.17
N PRO A 18 14.58 5.24 -4.56
CA PRO A 18 15.74 5.12 -3.67
C PRO A 18 15.42 4.28 -2.44
N ASP A 19 16.42 3.65 -1.86
CA ASP A 19 16.26 2.93 -0.59
C ASP A 19 16.13 3.91 0.59
N TYR A 20 14.93 4.34 0.87
CA TYR A 20 14.63 5.27 1.96
C TYR A 20 14.93 4.70 3.36
N ALA A 21 14.97 3.37 3.52
CA ALA A 21 15.32 2.75 4.79
C ALA A 21 16.82 2.84 5.10
N ALA A 22 17.66 2.98 4.06
CA ALA A 22 19.10 3.21 4.21
C ALA A 22 19.48 4.68 4.47
N GLU A 23 18.53 5.62 4.27
CA GLU A 23 18.76 7.04 4.51
C GLU A 23 18.64 7.38 6.00
N ASN A 24 19.46 8.34 6.46
CA ASN A 24 19.25 8.94 7.78
C ASN A 24 18.00 9.83 7.75
N PHE A 25 17.11 9.67 8.72
CA PHE A 25 15.92 10.52 8.90
C PHE A 25 15.57 10.68 10.39
N VAL A 26 14.78 11.70 10.68
CA VAL A 26 14.30 11.97 12.03
C VAL A 26 13.14 11.02 12.34
N ARG A 27 13.38 10.03 13.21
CA ARG A 27 12.34 9.13 13.69
C ARG A 27 11.41 9.84 14.63
N THR A 28 10.13 9.82 14.31
CA THR A 28 9.08 10.44 15.10
C THR A 28 8.08 9.39 15.52
N ASP A 29 7.79 9.28 16.81
CA ASP A 29 6.63 8.50 17.25
C ASP A 29 5.36 9.26 16.85
N LEU A 30 4.59 8.68 15.94
CA LEU A 30 3.37 9.29 15.43
C LEU A 30 2.17 9.08 16.37
N GLY A 31 2.29 8.16 17.35
CA GLY A 31 1.26 7.90 18.37
C GLY A 31 -0.02 7.24 17.87
N TYR A 32 -0.08 6.83 16.58
CA TYR A 32 -1.30 6.23 16.01
C TYR A 32 -1.46 4.75 16.31
N ASN A 33 -0.36 4.03 16.58
CA ASN A 33 -0.43 2.60 16.88
C ASN A 33 -1.06 2.30 18.26
N ARG A 34 -0.84 3.18 19.27
CA ARG A 34 -1.35 3.02 20.64
C ARG A 34 -1.13 1.62 21.23
N GLY A 35 0.00 0.98 20.88
CA GLY A 35 0.33 -0.38 21.31
C GLY A 35 -0.45 -1.49 20.57
N ARG A 36 -1.09 -1.18 19.43
CA ARG A 36 -1.89 -2.09 18.60
C ARG A 36 -1.25 -2.22 17.20
N PRO A 37 -1.53 -3.30 16.46
CA PRO A 37 -1.24 -3.36 15.03
C PRO A 37 -1.80 -2.13 14.30
N LEU A 38 -0.96 -1.44 13.51
CA LEU A 38 -1.33 -0.25 12.75
C LEU A 38 -1.41 -0.57 11.27
N PHE A 39 -2.57 -0.35 10.67
CA PHE A 39 -2.81 -0.44 9.23
C PHE A 39 -3.00 0.95 8.65
N ALA A 40 -2.24 1.29 7.61
CA ALA A 40 -2.28 2.63 7.05
C ALA A 40 -2.56 2.64 5.54
N THR A 41 -3.22 3.69 5.08
CA THR A 41 -3.34 4.05 3.66
C THR A 41 -2.85 5.48 3.46
N VAL A 42 -2.13 5.72 2.37
CA VAL A 42 -1.54 7.03 2.06
C VAL A 42 -1.87 7.43 0.62
N GLY A 43 -2.49 8.59 0.44
CA GLY A 43 -2.83 9.13 -0.87
C GLY A 43 -3.94 10.14 -0.83
N SER A 44 -4.16 10.87 -1.96
CA SER A 44 -5.29 11.79 -2.11
C SER A 44 -6.63 11.04 -1.98
N PHE A 45 -7.60 11.65 -1.33
CA PHE A 45 -8.92 11.06 -1.18
C PHE A 45 -9.74 11.31 -2.45
N GLU A 46 -9.55 10.39 -3.39
CA GLU A 46 -10.21 10.31 -4.69
C GLU A 46 -10.94 8.98 -4.81
N ARG A 47 -12.03 8.94 -5.59
CA ARG A 47 -12.81 7.71 -5.82
C ARG A 47 -11.93 6.55 -6.31
N ARG A 48 -10.96 6.82 -7.20
CA ARG A 48 -10.07 5.78 -7.73
C ARG A 48 -9.17 5.15 -6.67
N LYS A 49 -8.91 5.83 -5.54
CA LYS A 49 -8.09 5.33 -4.43
C LYS A 49 -8.84 4.44 -3.43
N GLY A 50 -10.16 4.32 -3.55
CA GLY A 50 -10.97 3.34 -2.83
C GLY A 50 -11.01 3.47 -1.31
N HIS A 51 -10.81 4.67 -0.76
CA HIS A 51 -10.88 4.89 0.69
C HIS A 51 -12.23 4.48 1.29
N ASP A 52 -13.32 4.61 0.52
CA ASP A 52 -14.66 4.16 0.89
C ASP A 52 -14.75 2.63 1.04
N ILE A 53 -14.00 1.86 0.22
CA ILE A 53 -13.91 0.40 0.34
C ILE A 53 -13.24 0.04 1.65
N PHE A 54 -12.10 0.67 1.96
CA PHE A 54 -11.40 0.45 3.21
C PHE A 54 -12.25 0.85 4.42
N CYS A 55 -12.95 2.00 4.35
CA CYS A 55 -13.90 2.40 5.41
C CYS A 55 -14.99 1.34 5.62
N LYS A 56 -15.56 0.80 4.54
CA LYS A 56 -16.60 -0.26 4.63
C LYS A 56 -16.01 -1.54 5.23
N ALA A 57 -14.80 -1.94 4.82
CA ALA A 57 -14.14 -3.12 5.37
C ALA A 57 -13.90 -3.00 6.89
N ILE A 58 -13.44 -1.84 7.38
CA ILE A 58 -13.29 -1.60 8.82
C ILE A 58 -14.63 -1.70 9.57
N ARG A 59 -15.72 -1.25 8.99
CA ARG A 59 -17.07 -1.37 9.58
C ARG A 59 -17.57 -2.81 9.67
N LEU A 60 -17.15 -3.65 8.72
CA LEU A 60 -17.52 -5.07 8.64
C LEU A 60 -16.73 -5.94 9.62
N LEU A 61 -15.61 -5.46 10.15
CA LEU A 61 -14.86 -6.19 11.17
C LEU A 61 -15.72 -6.42 12.42
N PRO A 62 -15.67 -7.61 13.04
CA PRO A 62 -16.21 -7.83 14.37
C PRO A 62 -15.69 -6.76 15.35
N PRO A 63 -16.51 -6.22 16.26
CA PRO A 63 -16.10 -5.17 17.20
C PRO A 63 -14.84 -5.55 17.98
N GLU A 64 -14.76 -6.78 18.46
CA GLU A 64 -13.62 -7.32 19.23
C GLU A 64 -12.33 -7.44 18.43
N VAL A 65 -12.42 -7.60 17.11
CA VAL A 65 -11.27 -7.60 16.20
C VAL A 65 -10.86 -6.18 15.87
N ARG A 66 -11.82 -5.32 15.51
CA ARG A 66 -11.57 -3.91 15.17
C ARG A 66 -10.87 -3.18 16.33
N GLU A 67 -11.27 -3.43 17.58
CA GLU A 67 -10.67 -2.82 18.76
C GLU A 67 -9.22 -3.22 19.02
N LYS A 68 -8.76 -4.34 18.47
CA LYS A 68 -7.37 -4.80 18.57
C LYS A 68 -6.41 -4.05 17.63
N ALA A 69 -6.90 -3.26 16.67
CA ALA A 69 -6.07 -2.58 15.67
C ALA A 69 -6.28 -1.07 15.65
N SER A 70 -5.33 -0.38 15.07
CA SER A 70 -5.42 1.03 14.69
C SER A 70 -5.39 1.19 13.18
N PHE A 71 -6.16 2.16 12.67
CA PHE A 71 -6.27 2.44 11.24
C PHE A 71 -5.96 3.91 10.96
N LEU A 72 -5.04 4.18 10.05
CA LEU A 72 -4.63 5.55 9.73
C LEU A 72 -4.86 5.86 8.25
N PHE A 73 -5.59 6.93 8.01
CA PHE A 73 -5.79 7.51 6.70
C PHE A 73 -4.95 8.77 6.56
N VAL A 74 -4.01 8.79 5.62
CA VAL A 74 -3.14 9.94 5.36
C VAL A 74 -3.41 10.50 3.97
N GLY A 75 -3.83 11.75 3.88
CA GLY A 75 -4.04 12.39 2.59
C GLY A 75 -4.91 13.63 2.61
N GLN A 76 -4.99 14.29 1.47
CA GLN A 76 -5.81 15.47 1.28
C GLN A 76 -7.11 15.11 0.53
N ALA A 77 -8.18 15.79 0.87
CA ALA A 77 -9.45 15.67 0.17
C ALA A 77 -9.32 16.23 -1.25
N ALA A 78 -9.52 15.38 -2.24
CA ALA A 78 -9.74 15.76 -3.63
C ALA A 78 -11.21 15.49 -4.02
N ASP A 79 -11.88 14.60 -3.30
CA ASP A 79 -13.29 14.26 -3.45
C ASP A 79 -13.99 14.37 -2.09
N LYS A 80 -15.12 15.09 -2.07
CA LYS A 80 -15.89 15.32 -0.84
C LYS A 80 -16.47 14.04 -0.28
N GLU A 81 -17.04 13.17 -1.11
CA GLU A 81 -17.67 11.92 -0.69
C GLU A 81 -16.64 10.99 -0.01
N MET A 82 -15.44 10.89 -0.60
CA MET A 82 -14.35 10.10 -0.02
C MET A 82 -13.91 10.68 1.32
N MET A 83 -13.78 11.99 1.43
CA MET A 83 -13.43 12.65 2.69
C MET A 83 -14.51 12.49 3.76
N ASP A 84 -15.78 12.62 3.39
CA ASP A 84 -16.91 12.46 4.31
C ASP A 84 -16.98 11.01 4.83
N SER A 85 -16.68 10.01 4.00
CA SER A 85 -16.59 8.60 4.41
C SER A 85 -15.53 8.40 5.51
N VAL A 86 -14.34 8.97 5.32
CA VAL A 86 -13.24 8.87 6.31
C VAL A 86 -13.58 9.64 7.59
N ARG A 87 -14.14 10.85 7.49
CA ARG A 87 -14.55 11.65 8.66
C ARG A 87 -15.61 10.96 9.49
N THR A 88 -16.61 10.37 8.83
CA THR A 88 -17.67 9.64 9.51
C THR A 88 -17.09 8.43 10.23
N LEU A 89 -16.21 7.66 9.59
CA LEU A 89 -15.58 6.52 10.22
C LEU A 89 -14.71 6.92 11.43
N THR A 90 -13.95 8.02 11.31
CA THR A 90 -13.14 8.55 12.40
C THR A 90 -13.99 9.01 13.58
N ALA A 91 -15.17 9.61 13.30
CA ALA A 91 -16.11 10.02 14.35
C ALA A 91 -16.78 8.83 15.04
N ASP A 92 -17.07 7.75 14.30
CA ASP A 92 -17.68 6.54 14.85
C ASP A 92 -16.70 5.72 15.71
N TYR A 93 -15.39 5.77 15.39
CA TYR A 93 -14.35 4.97 16.05
C TYR A 93 -13.13 5.81 16.44
N PRO A 94 -13.26 6.83 17.29
CA PRO A 94 -12.20 7.81 17.58
C PRO A 94 -11.00 7.21 18.32
N GLU A 95 -11.15 6.02 18.94
CA GLU A 95 -10.08 5.39 19.71
C GLU A 95 -9.11 4.58 18.85
N ASN A 96 -9.50 4.24 17.62
CA ASN A 96 -8.69 3.37 16.75
C ASN A 96 -8.71 3.73 15.26
N VAL A 97 -9.49 4.72 14.83
CA VAL A 97 -9.44 5.23 13.46
C VAL A 97 -8.99 6.69 13.46
N PHE A 98 -7.94 6.97 12.70
CA PHE A 98 -7.28 8.27 12.66
C PHE A 98 -7.19 8.81 11.24
N TYR A 99 -7.23 10.13 11.13
CA TYR A 99 -7.02 10.87 9.91
C TYR A 99 -5.91 11.90 10.09
N CYS A 100 -4.98 11.93 9.16
CA CYS A 100 -3.95 12.95 9.05
C CYS A 100 -3.93 13.55 7.64
N LYS A 101 -4.03 14.88 7.56
CA LYS A 101 -4.08 15.57 6.26
C LYS A 101 -2.77 15.43 5.47
N ARG A 102 -1.64 15.42 6.16
CA ARG A 102 -0.30 15.41 5.55
C ARG A 102 0.74 14.98 6.58
N LEU A 103 1.69 14.18 6.12
CA LEU A 103 2.93 13.87 6.81
C LEU A 103 4.11 14.43 6.01
N THR A 104 5.15 14.83 6.69
CA THR A 104 6.45 15.15 6.08
C THR A 104 7.11 13.86 5.57
N ARG A 105 8.19 14.00 4.80
CA ARG A 105 8.93 12.82 4.29
C ARG A 105 9.47 11.93 5.43
N ASP A 106 10.01 12.53 6.49
CA ASP A 106 10.52 11.79 7.64
C ASP A 106 9.40 11.13 8.45
N GLU A 107 8.24 11.77 8.57
CA GLU A 107 7.06 11.18 9.19
C GLU A 107 6.48 10.02 8.36
N ILE A 108 6.52 10.09 7.03
CA ILE A 108 6.16 8.95 6.16
C ILE A 108 7.12 7.77 6.40
N LYS A 109 8.43 8.01 6.47
CA LYS A 109 9.41 6.97 6.80
C LYS A 109 9.15 6.39 8.20
N SER A 110 8.85 7.24 9.18
CA SER A 110 8.49 6.84 10.54
C SER A 110 7.19 6.02 10.55
N LEU A 111 6.19 6.38 9.73
CA LEU A 111 4.97 5.59 9.54
C LEU A 111 5.30 4.20 8.98
N MET A 112 6.14 4.12 7.95
CA MET A 112 6.55 2.84 7.36
C MET A 112 7.31 1.95 8.36
N GLU A 113 8.09 2.51 9.28
CA GLU A 113 8.70 1.74 10.37
C GLU A 113 7.68 1.24 11.40
N GLN A 114 6.68 2.05 11.75
CA GLN A 114 5.73 1.81 12.84
C GLN A 114 4.51 0.99 12.42
N CYS A 115 4.10 1.02 11.14
CA CYS A 115 2.93 0.28 10.70
C CYS A 115 3.20 -1.24 10.68
N THR A 116 2.14 -2.01 10.89
CA THR A 116 2.14 -3.47 10.77
C THR A 116 2.00 -3.87 9.31
N GLY A 117 1.12 -3.19 8.58
CA GLY A 117 0.88 -3.39 7.16
C GLY A 117 0.19 -2.19 6.52
N LEU A 118 0.11 -2.21 5.20
CA LEU A 118 -0.52 -1.17 4.40
C LEU A 118 -1.78 -1.70 3.71
N VAL A 119 -2.72 -0.81 3.43
CA VAL A 119 -3.95 -1.14 2.71
C VAL A 119 -4.07 -0.24 1.48
N CYS A 120 -4.05 -0.84 0.29
CA CYS A 120 -4.24 -0.15 -0.98
C CYS A 120 -5.54 -0.61 -1.65
N ALA A 121 -6.63 0.05 -1.30
CA ALA A 121 -7.97 -0.28 -1.78
C ALA A 121 -8.30 0.36 -3.14
N SER A 122 -7.30 0.70 -3.94
CA SER A 122 -7.48 1.46 -5.18
C SER A 122 -8.24 0.69 -6.24
N ARG A 123 -9.21 1.34 -6.88
CA ARG A 123 -9.92 0.86 -8.08
C ARG A 123 -9.09 0.99 -9.36
N ASP A 124 -8.09 1.84 -9.32
CA ASP A 124 -7.13 2.04 -10.42
C ASP A 124 -5.88 2.73 -9.86
N ASP A 125 -4.79 2.00 -9.79
CA ASP A 125 -3.49 2.53 -9.41
C ASP A 125 -2.37 1.70 -10.03
N PRO A 126 -1.83 2.13 -11.17
CA PRO A 126 -0.80 1.36 -11.86
C PRO A 126 0.47 1.18 -11.03
N MET A 127 0.74 2.08 -10.08
CA MET A 127 1.91 1.97 -9.21
C MET A 127 1.73 2.78 -7.91
N PRO A 128 1.12 2.21 -6.88
CA PRO A 128 0.91 2.88 -5.61
C PRO A 128 2.24 3.08 -4.87
N THR A 129 2.77 4.31 -4.92
CA THR A 129 4.09 4.65 -4.37
C THR A 129 4.21 4.29 -2.90
N PHE A 130 3.17 4.51 -2.09
CA PHE A 130 3.23 4.20 -0.67
C PHE A 130 3.34 2.69 -0.37
N VAL A 131 2.80 1.83 -1.26
CA VAL A 131 3.01 0.37 -1.17
C VAL A 131 4.48 0.04 -1.41
N THR A 132 5.09 0.65 -2.43
CA THR A 132 6.52 0.49 -2.70
C THR A 132 7.38 1.03 -1.55
N GLU A 133 7.00 2.17 -0.96
CA GLU A 133 7.65 2.69 0.24
C GLU A 133 7.54 1.69 1.42
N GLY A 134 6.39 1.05 1.58
CA GLY A 134 6.23 -0.05 2.55
C GLY A 134 7.18 -1.21 2.30
N LEU A 135 7.31 -1.66 1.05
CA LEU A 135 8.24 -2.73 0.67
C LEU A 135 9.71 -2.38 1.01
N ILE A 136 10.11 -1.11 0.87
CA ILE A 136 11.43 -0.62 1.29
C ILE A 136 11.68 -0.90 2.78
N PHE A 137 10.66 -0.75 3.62
CA PHE A 137 10.73 -1.01 5.06
C PHE A 137 10.36 -2.45 5.43
N GLY A 138 10.12 -3.31 4.44
CA GLY A 138 9.73 -4.70 4.65
C GLY A 138 8.32 -4.86 5.18
N LYS A 139 7.40 -3.98 4.80
CA LYS A 139 6.01 -4.01 5.23
C LYS A 139 5.13 -4.65 4.16
N PRO A 140 4.36 -5.69 4.51
CA PRO A 140 3.39 -6.28 3.61
C PRO A 140 2.19 -5.35 3.40
N SER A 141 1.49 -5.57 2.29
CA SER A 141 0.32 -4.79 1.94
C SER A 141 -0.84 -5.70 1.58
N ILE A 142 -2.06 -5.28 1.92
CA ILE A 142 -3.29 -5.82 1.34
C ILE A 142 -3.66 -4.88 0.19
N VAL A 143 -3.65 -5.39 -1.03
CA VAL A 143 -3.88 -4.57 -2.22
C VAL A 143 -5.09 -5.06 -3.02
N SER A 144 -5.75 -4.15 -3.74
CA SER A 144 -6.74 -4.51 -4.74
C SER A 144 -6.05 -5.12 -5.97
N GLU A 145 -6.71 -6.06 -6.65
CA GLU A 145 -6.29 -6.60 -7.95
C GLU A 145 -6.10 -5.53 -9.04
N HIS A 146 -6.73 -4.36 -8.87
CA HIS A 146 -6.64 -3.23 -9.80
C HIS A 146 -5.39 -2.35 -9.57
N THR A 147 -4.44 -2.83 -8.78
CA THR A 147 -3.14 -2.17 -8.60
C THR A 147 -2.05 -2.86 -9.39
N GLY A 148 -1.12 -2.10 -9.96
CA GLY A 148 0.01 -2.69 -10.70
C GLY A 148 0.95 -3.52 -9.83
N THR A 149 0.86 -3.41 -8.51
CA THR A 149 1.60 -4.24 -7.56
C THR A 149 0.97 -5.61 -7.33
N ALA A 150 -0.33 -5.79 -7.61
CA ALA A 150 -1.06 -7.02 -7.33
C ALA A 150 -0.42 -8.26 -8.01
N GLY A 151 0.00 -8.12 -9.27
CA GLY A 151 0.63 -9.20 -10.03
C GLY A 151 2.01 -9.65 -9.50
N LEU A 152 2.59 -8.91 -8.54
CA LEU A 152 3.87 -9.23 -7.89
C LEU A 152 3.68 -9.73 -6.45
N ILE A 153 2.46 -9.69 -5.93
CA ILE A 153 2.14 -10.23 -4.61
C ILE A 153 2.10 -11.77 -4.68
N SER A 154 2.82 -12.38 -3.76
CA SER A 154 2.72 -13.81 -3.46
C SER A 154 1.96 -13.94 -2.13
N GLU A 155 0.72 -14.43 -2.19
CA GLU A 155 -0.20 -14.57 -1.05
C GLU A 155 0.50 -15.20 0.17
N GLY A 156 0.37 -14.55 1.33
CA GLY A 156 0.95 -15.01 2.59
C GLY A 156 2.47 -14.92 2.68
N ARG A 157 3.17 -14.39 1.65
CA ARG A 157 4.64 -14.27 1.63
C ARG A 157 5.13 -12.82 1.65
N ASN A 158 4.48 -11.93 0.91
CA ASN A 158 4.81 -10.51 0.86
C ASN A 158 3.59 -9.59 0.87
N GLY A 159 2.39 -10.15 1.02
CA GLY A 159 1.13 -9.42 1.08
C GLY A 159 -0.05 -10.28 0.70
N PHE A 160 -1.18 -9.61 0.46
CA PHE A 160 -2.45 -10.24 0.08
C PHE A 160 -3.13 -9.42 -1.02
N VAL A 161 -3.93 -10.10 -1.86
CA VAL A 161 -4.74 -9.46 -2.91
C VAL A 161 -6.22 -9.73 -2.64
N TYR A 162 -7.06 -8.71 -2.74
CA TYR A 162 -8.51 -8.88 -2.77
C TYR A 162 -9.07 -8.46 -4.13
N HIS A 163 -10.25 -8.99 -4.48
CA HIS A 163 -10.84 -8.90 -5.81
C HIS A 163 -12.19 -8.16 -5.80
N ASP A 164 -12.64 -7.73 -6.98
CA ASP A 164 -13.98 -7.20 -7.25
C ASP A 164 -14.37 -5.95 -6.44
N ASP A 165 -13.40 -5.16 -5.97
CA ASP A 165 -13.64 -4.01 -5.07
C ASP A 165 -14.50 -4.41 -3.83
N ASP A 166 -14.43 -5.68 -3.41
CA ASP A 166 -15.30 -6.26 -2.39
C ASP A 166 -14.81 -5.92 -0.97
N PRO A 167 -15.54 -5.08 -0.20
CA PRO A 167 -15.16 -4.76 1.16
C PRO A 167 -15.26 -5.94 2.13
N GLN A 168 -16.05 -7.00 1.84
CA GLN A 168 -16.09 -8.21 2.63
C GLN A 168 -14.79 -8.99 2.52
N GLN A 169 -14.27 -9.18 1.32
CA GLN A 169 -12.97 -9.84 1.15
C GLN A 169 -11.85 -9.06 1.84
N LEU A 170 -11.83 -7.73 1.69
CA LEU A 170 -10.87 -6.89 2.39
C LEU A 170 -11.01 -7.00 3.91
N ALA A 171 -12.25 -7.09 4.45
CA ALA A 171 -12.47 -7.25 5.88
C ALA A 171 -11.94 -8.60 6.40
N VAL A 172 -12.14 -9.69 5.66
CA VAL A 172 -11.60 -11.03 6.01
C VAL A 172 -10.06 -11.01 6.07
N LEU A 173 -9.40 -10.39 5.07
CA LEU A 173 -7.95 -10.27 5.07
C LEU A 173 -7.43 -9.35 6.17
N LEU A 174 -8.16 -8.28 6.50
CA LEU A 174 -7.82 -7.41 7.63
C LEU A 174 -7.98 -8.14 8.97
N GLU A 175 -9.07 -8.89 9.16
CA GLU A 175 -9.29 -9.70 10.36
C GLU A 175 -8.13 -10.69 10.56
N HIS A 176 -7.78 -11.44 9.51
CA HIS A 176 -6.62 -12.33 9.54
C HIS A 176 -5.33 -11.59 9.91
N ALA A 177 -5.05 -10.46 9.27
CA ALA A 177 -3.86 -9.66 9.51
C ALA A 177 -3.79 -9.05 10.93
N ILE A 178 -4.95 -8.71 11.51
CA ILE A 178 -5.05 -8.19 12.88
C ILE A 178 -4.81 -9.30 13.91
N GLU A 179 -5.31 -10.50 13.65
CA GLU A 179 -5.20 -11.63 14.57
C GLU A 179 -3.83 -12.34 14.48
N HIS A 180 -3.10 -12.16 13.35
CA HIS A 180 -1.80 -12.79 13.09
C HIS A 180 -0.71 -11.78 12.73
N PRO A 181 -0.44 -10.76 13.57
CA PRO A 181 0.56 -9.72 13.27
C PRO A 181 1.99 -10.28 13.12
N GLU A 182 2.30 -11.41 13.77
CA GLU A 182 3.56 -12.14 13.65
C GLU A 182 3.76 -12.73 12.25
N GLU A 183 2.68 -13.16 11.58
CA GLU A 183 2.74 -13.61 10.19
C GLU A 183 3.17 -12.46 9.28
N LEU A 184 2.54 -11.28 9.43
CA LEU A 184 2.93 -10.09 8.67
C LEU A 184 4.38 -9.69 8.93
N ALA A 185 4.83 -9.78 10.19
CA ALA A 185 6.23 -9.50 10.53
C ALA A 185 7.21 -10.47 9.85
N SER A 186 6.82 -11.74 9.68
CA SER A 186 7.63 -12.75 8.99
C SER A 186 7.80 -12.48 7.49
N MET A 187 6.89 -11.75 6.86
CA MET A 187 6.94 -11.37 5.44
C MET A 187 8.01 -10.34 5.11
N ARG A 188 8.65 -9.73 6.11
CA ARG A 188 9.61 -8.64 5.96
C ARG A 188 10.67 -8.90 4.90
N THR A 189 11.27 -10.07 4.93
CA THR A 189 12.36 -10.43 4.00
C THR A 189 11.87 -10.52 2.56
N GLU A 190 10.70 -11.10 2.33
CA GLU A 190 10.13 -11.25 0.99
C GLU A 190 9.62 -9.89 0.45
N CYS A 191 9.09 -9.03 1.31
CA CYS A 191 8.78 -7.63 0.94
C CYS A 191 10.03 -6.87 0.45
N ARG A 192 11.13 -6.97 1.20
CA ARG A 192 12.41 -6.35 0.80
C ARG A 192 12.94 -6.91 -0.52
N LYS A 193 12.92 -8.24 -0.72
CA LYS A 193 13.31 -8.86 -1.98
C LYS A 193 12.47 -8.36 -3.16
N MET A 194 11.16 -8.23 -2.97
CA MET A 194 10.27 -7.68 -4.00
C MET A 194 10.68 -6.25 -4.38
N TYR A 195 10.98 -5.39 -3.38
CA TYR A 195 11.49 -4.04 -3.65
C TYR A 195 12.81 -4.11 -4.43
N GLU A 196 13.79 -4.87 -3.95
CA GLU A 196 15.12 -4.96 -4.57
C GLU A 196 15.06 -5.49 -6.00
N GLN A 197 14.18 -6.45 -6.26
CA GLN A 197 14.05 -7.09 -7.58
C GLN A 197 13.29 -6.24 -8.59
N TYR A 198 12.27 -5.46 -8.18
CA TYR A 198 11.35 -4.80 -9.12
C TYR A 198 11.31 -3.28 -9.00
N TYR A 199 11.58 -2.73 -7.82
CA TYR A 199 11.33 -1.32 -7.51
C TYR A 199 12.57 -0.54 -7.09
N SER A 200 13.73 -1.17 -6.99
CA SER A 200 14.98 -0.47 -6.71
C SER A 200 15.45 0.33 -7.94
N LYS A 201 16.29 1.32 -7.69
CA LYS A 201 16.92 2.09 -8.76
C LYS A 201 17.75 1.19 -9.67
N GLU A 202 18.45 0.22 -9.10
CA GLU A 202 19.28 -0.75 -9.79
C GLU A 202 18.43 -1.65 -10.71
N ALA A 203 17.29 -2.15 -10.24
CA ALA A 203 16.35 -2.94 -11.04
C ALA A 203 15.80 -2.14 -12.23
N PHE A 204 15.44 -0.86 -12.00
CA PHE A 204 15.02 0.04 -13.06
C PHE A 204 16.10 0.26 -14.11
N GLU A 205 17.34 0.57 -13.69
CA GLU A 205 18.47 0.79 -14.60
C GLU A 205 18.78 -0.45 -15.43
N GLN A 206 18.74 -1.64 -14.84
CA GLN A 206 18.95 -2.93 -15.54
C GLN A 206 17.86 -3.17 -16.59
N THR A 207 16.58 -2.99 -16.20
CA THR A 207 15.44 -3.20 -17.11
C THR A 207 15.46 -2.20 -18.27
N LEU A 208 15.78 -0.94 -18.00
CA LEU A 208 15.88 0.09 -19.02
C LEU A 208 17.03 -0.21 -19.99
N ARG A 209 18.18 -0.59 -19.47
CA ARG A 209 19.36 -0.94 -20.30
C ARG A 209 19.06 -2.13 -21.23
N ALA A 210 18.48 -3.20 -20.69
CA ALA A 210 18.08 -4.36 -21.48
C ALA A 210 17.07 -4.01 -22.59
N ALA A 211 16.10 -3.14 -22.27
CA ALA A 211 15.13 -2.68 -23.27
C ALA A 211 15.78 -1.86 -24.40
N VAL A 212 16.76 -1.01 -24.09
CA VAL A 212 17.50 -0.23 -25.09
C VAL A 212 18.39 -1.12 -25.97
N GLU A 213 19.09 -2.09 -25.35
CA GLU A 213 19.93 -3.05 -26.07
C GLU A 213 19.14 -3.87 -27.09
N ASP A 214 17.97 -4.38 -26.68
CA ASP A 214 17.06 -5.13 -27.56
C ASP A 214 16.55 -4.29 -28.74
N LEU A 215 16.25 -3.02 -28.51
CA LEU A 215 15.79 -2.12 -29.59
C LEU A 215 16.92 -1.79 -30.58
N THR A 216 18.17 -1.76 -30.11
CA THR A 216 19.32 -1.48 -30.97
C THR A 216 19.80 -2.71 -31.74
N ALA A 217 19.62 -3.91 -31.18
CA ALA A 217 19.99 -5.17 -31.81
C ALA A 217 19.04 -5.58 -32.98
N LYS A 218 17.81 -5.04 -33.00
CA LYS A 218 16.81 -5.30 -34.06
C LYS A 218 16.95 -4.37 -35.29
N LYS A 219 18.00 -3.55 -35.35
CA LYS A 219 18.37 -2.74 -36.52
C LYS A 219 19.41 -3.47 -37.37
#